data_20542f5aab28238f09c419834046a90f
#
_entry.id   20542f5aab28238f09c419834046a90f
#
_cell.length_a   1.000
_cell.length_b   1.000
_cell.length_c   1.000
_cell.angle_alpha   90.00
_cell.angle_beta   90.00
_cell.angle_gamma   90.00
#
_symmetry.space_group_name_H-M   'P 1'
#
loop_
_entity.id
_entity.type
_entity.pdbx_description
1 polymer ?
#
loop_
_entity_poly.entity_id
_entity_poly.type
_entity_poly.pdbx_seq_one_letter_code
_entity_poly.pdbx_strand_id
1 'polypeptide(L)'
;MEGYKSGQKIIDKLGMRASNTSELVFEDCIVPPENLVGELGNSIRHMMRNLELERISLSAQAVGISRRCLADMTRYAGEREAFGQPIREFGQMQRHIGESWAEYRAMRAYLYETCRVTSLASGGQRLDSDGVKLFATTAAKNIADRAIQVMGGYGYVGEYVVERLWRDAKLLEIGGGTLESHQKNITRDLAKNPEPIEE
;
A
#
# COMPACT_ATOMS: atom_id res chain seq x y z
N MET A 1 -8.23 -30.00 9.87
CA MET A 1 -7.04 -30.46 10.59
C MET A 1 -7.41 -30.52 12.05
N GLU A 2 -7.23 -31.66 12.70
CA GLU A 2 -7.49 -31.81 14.12
C GLU A 2 -6.53 -30.91 14.90
N GLY A 3 -7.02 -30.31 15.99
CA GLY A 3 -6.25 -29.33 16.75
C GLY A 3 -6.21 -27.91 16.21
N TYR A 4 -6.73 -27.64 15.00
CA TYR A 4 -6.84 -26.28 14.46
C TYR A 4 -8.23 -25.70 14.71
N LYS A 5 -8.26 -24.46 15.22
CA LYS A 5 -9.49 -23.67 15.41
C LYS A 5 -9.27 -22.25 14.88
N SER A 6 -10.28 -21.70 14.24
CA SER A 6 -10.34 -20.25 14.00
C SER A 6 -10.79 -19.60 15.30
N GLY A 7 -9.95 -18.75 15.87
CA GLY A 7 -10.26 -17.98 17.07
C GLY A 7 -11.14 -16.77 16.77
N GLN A 8 -10.89 -15.66 17.47
CA GLN A 8 -11.68 -14.44 17.36
C GLN A 8 -11.60 -13.89 15.92
N LYS A 9 -12.76 -13.60 15.33
CA LYS A 9 -12.86 -12.88 14.06
C LYS A 9 -12.88 -11.38 14.30
N ILE A 10 -12.03 -10.65 13.58
CA ILE A 10 -12.01 -9.19 13.58
C ILE A 10 -12.90 -8.73 12.42
N ILE A 11 -14.09 -8.25 12.73
CA ILE A 11 -15.12 -7.88 11.75
C ILE A 11 -15.22 -6.36 11.54
N ASP A 12 -14.92 -5.57 12.58
CA ASP A 12 -14.99 -4.10 12.50
C ASP A 12 -13.58 -3.52 12.33
N LYS A 13 -13.25 -3.21 11.09
CA LYS A 13 -11.98 -2.61 10.67
C LYS A 13 -12.22 -1.27 10.02
N LEU A 14 -11.25 -0.38 10.08
CA LEU A 14 -11.28 0.91 9.39
C LEU A 14 -11.51 0.73 7.88
N GLY A 15 -10.66 -0.04 7.22
CA GLY A 15 -10.70 -0.35 5.79
C GLY A 15 -10.51 -1.84 5.52
N MET A 16 -10.39 -2.22 4.24
CA MET A 16 -10.28 -3.63 3.79
C MET A 16 -11.31 -4.54 4.45
N ARG A 17 -12.56 -4.04 4.57
CA ARG A 17 -13.63 -4.71 5.33
C ARG A 17 -14.08 -6.02 4.70
N ALA A 18 -13.86 -6.18 3.39
CA ALA A 18 -14.17 -7.42 2.66
C ALA A 18 -13.11 -8.53 2.88
N SER A 19 -11.94 -8.19 3.46
CA SER A 19 -10.90 -9.17 3.80
C SER A 19 -11.15 -9.74 5.19
N ASN A 20 -11.22 -11.07 5.28
CA ASN A 20 -11.37 -11.75 6.58
C ASN A 20 -10.07 -11.64 7.38
N THR A 21 -10.21 -11.38 8.67
CA THR A 21 -9.10 -11.35 9.64
C THR A 21 -9.53 -12.13 10.87
N SER A 22 -8.71 -13.08 11.30
CA SER A 22 -9.02 -13.89 12.50
C SER A 22 -7.73 -14.36 13.16
N GLU A 23 -7.86 -14.72 14.41
CA GLU A 23 -6.85 -15.47 15.14
C GLU A 23 -6.81 -16.91 14.64
N LEU A 24 -5.63 -17.52 14.60
CA LEU A 24 -5.41 -18.92 14.30
C LEU A 24 -4.89 -19.60 15.57
N VAL A 25 -5.61 -20.62 16.05
CA VAL A 25 -5.27 -21.35 17.29
C VAL A 25 -4.92 -22.78 16.90
N PHE A 26 -3.76 -23.25 17.36
CA PHE A 26 -3.26 -24.60 17.14
C PHE A 26 -3.01 -25.23 18.51
N GLU A 27 -3.75 -26.31 18.82
CA GLU A 27 -3.62 -27.09 20.07
C GLU A 27 -3.36 -28.54 19.69
N ASP A 28 -2.19 -29.05 20.03
CA ASP A 28 -1.76 -30.44 19.72
C ASP A 28 -1.99 -30.82 18.24
N CYS A 29 -1.76 -29.85 17.33
CA CYS A 29 -2.04 -30.00 15.92
C CYS A 29 -0.90 -30.76 15.24
N ILE A 30 -1.15 -32.00 14.85
CA ILE A 30 -0.16 -32.86 14.17
C ILE A 30 -0.15 -32.54 12.68
N VAL A 31 1.03 -32.18 12.16
CA VAL A 31 1.26 -31.94 10.74
C VAL A 31 2.15 -33.05 10.17
N PRO A 32 1.72 -33.79 9.15
CA PRO A 32 2.53 -34.80 8.52
C PRO A 32 3.85 -34.22 7.95
N PRO A 33 4.98 -34.96 8.00
CA PRO A 33 6.29 -34.46 7.55
C PRO A 33 6.30 -34.00 6.08
N GLU A 34 5.50 -34.62 5.22
CA GLU A 34 5.36 -34.26 3.79
C GLU A 34 4.75 -32.86 3.57
N ASN A 35 4.11 -32.29 4.57
CA ASN A 35 3.58 -30.93 4.53
C ASN A 35 4.60 -29.86 4.96
N LEU A 36 5.84 -30.26 5.24
CA LEU A 36 6.92 -29.32 5.52
C LEU A 36 7.26 -28.53 4.25
N VAL A 37 7.09 -27.21 4.31
CA VAL A 37 7.46 -26.32 3.20
C VAL A 37 8.91 -25.86 3.39
N GLY A 38 9.79 -26.33 2.49
CA GLY A 38 11.21 -26.01 2.55
C GLY A 38 11.95 -26.88 3.58
N GLU A 39 12.91 -26.32 4.28
CA GLU A 39 13.77 -27.01 5.24
C GLU A 39 13.43 -26.61 6.69
N LEU A 40 13.67 -27.54 7.61
CA LEU A 40 13.49 -27.30 9.03
C LEU A 40 14.39 -26.13 9.50
N GLY A 41 13.80 -25.16 10.21
CA GLY A 41 14.52 -23.99 10.71
C GLY A 41 14.62 -22.80 9.74
N ASN A 42 14.21 -22.94 8.47
CA ASN A 42 14.33 -21.90 7.44
C ASN A 42 13.08 -21.01 7.28
N SER A 43 12.07 -21.13 8.13
CA SER A 43 10.80 -20.39 8.01
C SER A 43 10.98 -18.85 7.97
N ILE A 44 11.90 -18.30 8.78
CA ILE A 44 12.19 -16.86 8.80
C ILE A 44 12.72 -16.40 7.43
N ARG A 45 13.61 -17.17 6.80
CA ARG A 45 14.15 -16.84 5.47
C ARG A 45 13.06 -16.83 4.41
N HIS A 46 12.18 -17.82 4.42
CA HIS A 46 11.04 -17.89 3.51
C HIS A 46 10.08 -16.71 3.73
N MET A 47 9.79 -16.40 4.98
CA MET A 47 8.93 -15.26 5.33
C MET A 47 9.52 -13.93 4.86
N MET A 48 10.81 -13.68 5.09
CA MET A 48 11.48 -12.44 4.67
C MET A 48 11.43 -12.26 3.15
N ARG A 49 11.65 -13.34 2.40
CA ARG A 49 11.54 -13.31 0.94
C ARG A 49 10.12 -13.00 0.47
N ASN A 50 9.10 -13.62 1.08
CA ASN A 50 7.71 -13.33 0.76
C ASN A 50 7.34 -11.88 1.05
N LEU A 51 7.87 -11.30 2.14
CA LEU A 51 7.65 -9.89 2.48
C LEU A 51 8.18 -8.92 1.43
N GLU A 52 9.26 -9.22 0.72
CA GLU A 52 9.74 -8.39 -0.39
C GLU A 52 8.69 -8.31 -1.52
N LEU A 53 8.14 -9.45 -1.92
CA LEU A 53 7.08 -9.51 -2.94
C LEU A 53 5.77 -8.89 -2.47
N GLU A 54 5.42 -9.07 -1.20
CA GLU A 54 4.24 -8.45 -0.59
C GLU A 54 4.33 -6.93 -0.64
N ARG A 55 5.48 -6.34 -0.34
CA ARG A 55 5.71 -4.89 -0.40
C ARG A 55 5.47 -4.33 -1.79
N ILE A 56 5.95 -5.02 -2.83
CA ILE A 56 5.69 -4.66 -4.24
C ILE A 56 4.19 -4.75 -4.55
N SER A 57 3.52 -5.81 -4.10
CA SER A 57 2.07 -5.98 -4.29
C SER A 57 1.25 -4.89 -3.60
N LEU A 58 1.61 -4.52 -2.36
CA LEU A 58 0.97 -3.42 -1.63
C LEU A 58 1.21 -2.07 -2.31
N SER A 59 2.40 -1.86 -2.88
CA SER A 59 2.71 -0.68 -3.68
C SER A 59 1.87 -0.61 -4.96
N ALA A 60 1.62 -1.75 -5.60
CA ALA A 60 0.73 -1.81 -6.77
C ALA A 60 -0.73 -1.48 -6.39
N GLN A 61 -1.21 -1.93 -5.23
CA GLN A 61 -2.52 -1.52 -4.70
C GLN A 61 -2.57 -0.01 -4.44
N ALA A 62 -1.51 0.58 -3.86
CA ALA A 62 -1.38 2.01 -3.63
C ALA A 62 -1.48 2.82 -4.94
N VAL A 63 -0.80 2.36 -6.00
CA VAL A 63 -0.90 2.96 -7.35
C VAL A 63 -2.33 2.85 -7.90
N GLY A 64 -3.01 1.72 -7.69
CA GLY A 64 -4.40 1.51 -8.10
C GLY A 64 -5.39 2.45 -7.40
N ILE A 65 -5.27 2.58 -6.08
CA ILE A 65 -6.06 3.51 -5.27
C ILE A 65 -5.83 4.95 -5.74
N SER A 66 -4.57 5.36 -5.89
CA SER A 66 -4.20 6.71 -6.33
C SER A 66 -4.78 7.05 -7.71
N ARG A 67 -4.69 6.12 -8.65
CA ARG A 67 -5.28 6.28 -9.99
C ARG A 67 -6.78 6.53 -9.91
N ARG A 68 -7.49 5.78 -9.08
CA ARG A 68 -8.95 5.91 -8.95
C ARG A 68 -9.31 7.24 -8.28
N CYS A 69 -8.66 7.60 -7.19
CA CYS A 69 -8.89 8.87 -6.50
C CYS A 69 -8.60 10.06 -7.42
N LEU A 70 -7.50 10.01 -8.17
CA LEU A 70 -7.14 11.07 -9.12
C LEU A 70 -8.19 11.22 -10.23
N ALA A 71 -8.69 10.12 -10.77
CA ALA A 71 -9.73 10.15 -11.80
C ALA A 71 -11.04 10.76 -11.27
N ASP A 72 -11.48 10.34 -10.09
CA ASP A 72 -12.74 10.82 -9.50
C ASP A 72 -12.66 12.29 -9.09
N MET A 73 -11.59 12.74 -8.43
CA MET A 73 -11.44 14.16 -8.06
C MET A 73 -11.30 15.07 -9.29
N THR A 74 -10.59 14.63 -10.34
CA THR A 74 -10.42 15.42 -11.56
C THR A 74 -11.74 15.58 -12.30
N ARG A 75 -12.51 14.50 -12.43
CA ARG A 75 -13.85 14.55 -13.02
C ARG A 75 -14.77 15.46 -12.24
N TYR A 76 -14.88 15.25 -10.93
CA TYR A 76 -15.73 16.05 -10.05
C TYR A 76 -15.36 17.55 -10.09
N ALA A 77 -14.07 17.87 -10.08
CA ALA A 77 -13.62 19.26 -10.16
C ALA A 77 -13.98 19.95 -11.50
N GLY A 78 -14.16 19.17 -12.56
CA GLY A 78 -14.63 19.67 -13.86
C GLY A 78 -16.14 19.87 -13.96
N GLU A 79 -16.90 19.05 -13.21
CA GLU A 79 -18.38 19.04 -13.25
C GLU A 79 -19.00 19.97 -12.18
N ARG A 80 -18.37 20.08 -11.02
CA ARG A 80 -18.86 20.90 -9.91
C ARG A 80 -18.57 22.36 -10.13
N GLU A 81 -19.62 23.17 -10.13
CA GLU A 81 -19.53 24.63 -10.20
C GLU A 81 -19.68 25.31 -8.83
N ALA A 82 -18.92 26.35 -8.61
CA ALA A 82 -19.03 27.28 -7.50
C ALA A 82 -18.57 28.66 -7.93
N PHE A 83 -19.23 29.70 -7.43
CA PHE A 83 -18.92 31.09 -7.78
C PHE A 83 -18.89 31.37 -9.30
N GLY A 84 -19.77 30.69 -10.06
CA GLY A 84 -19.96 30.90 -11.48
C GLY A 84 -18.96 30.20 -12.41
N GLN A 85 -18.14 29.26 -11.90
CA GLN A 85 -17.19 28.49 -12.72
C GLN A 85 -16.93 27.09 -12.13
N PRO A 86 -16.42 26.14 -12.93
CA PRO A 86 -15.98 24.84 -12.43
C PRO A 86 -14.91 24.99 -11.34
N ILE A 87 -14.98 24.16 -10.30
CA ILE A 87 -14.05 24.32 -9.15
C ILE A 87 -12.60 24.03 -9.54
N ARG A 88 -12.32 23.33 -10.62
CA ARG A 88 -10.96 23.14 -11.16
C ARG A 88 -10.24 24.44 -11.54
N GLU A 89 -10.98 25.54 -11.70
CA GLU A 89 -10.40 26.86 -12.02
C GLU A 89 -9.85 27.59 -10.79
N PHE A 90 -10.06 27.05 -9.59
CA PHE A 90 -9.50 27.61 -8.36
C PHE A 90 -8.14 27.00 -8.04
N GLY A 91 -7.18 27.88 -7.69
CA GLY A 91 -5.78 27.49 -7.45
C GLY A 91 -5.58 26.40 -6.41
N GLN A 92 -6.42 26.35 -5.36
CA GLN A 92 -6.34 25.27 -4.36
C GLN A 92 -6.71 23.89 -4.95
N MET A 93 -7.71 23.83 -5.83
CA MET A 93 -8.09 22.58 -6.51
C MET A 93 -7.03 22.17 -7.52
N GLN A 94 -6.46 23.14 -8.25
CA GLN A 94 -5.35 22.90 -9.18
C GLN A 94 -4.14 22.33 -8.44
N ARG A 95 -3.81 22.85 -7.28
CA ARG A 95 -2.73 22.33 -6.43
C ARG A 95 -2.98 20.87 -6.03
N HIS A 96 -4.16 20.55 -5.48
CA HIS A 96 -4.48 19.18 -5.06
C HIS A 96 -4.36 18.19 -6.22
N ILE A 97 -4.89 18.53 -7.40
CA ILE A 97 -4.84 17.67 -8.58
C ILE A 97 -3.41 17.56 -9.13
N GLY A 98 -2.70 18.68 -9.25
CA GLY A 98 -1.34 18.73 -9.79
C GLY A 98 -0.32 17.96 -8.94
N GLU A 99 -0.32 18.19 -7.62
CA GLU A 99 0.54 17.44 -6.69
C GLU A 99 0.22 15.93 -6.74
N SER A 100 -1.06 15.57 -6.74
CA SER A 100 -1.49 14.17 -6.81
C SER A 100 -1.07 13.49 -8.11
N TRP A 101 -1.10 14.20 -9.24
CA TRP A 101 -0.60 13.69 -10.51
C TRP A 101 0.90 13.43 -10.47
N ALA A 102 1.69 14.36 -9.94
CA ALA A 102 3.13 14.22 -9.82
C ALA A 102 3.51 13.01 -8.94
N GLU A 103 2.91 12.91 -7.75
CA GLU A 103 3.11 11.78 -6.83
C GLU A 103 2.69 10.44 -7.47
N TYR A 104 1.53 10.39 -8.14
CA TYR A 104 1.08 9.20 -8.86
C TYR A 104 2.07 8.75 -9.93
N ARG A 105 2.61 9.69 -10.73
CA ARG A 105 3.59 9.37 -11.77
C ARG A 105 4.92 8.89 -11.18
N ALA A 106 5.39 9.51 -10.11
CA ALA A 106 6.62 9.13 -9.42
C ALA A 106 6.50 7.72 -8.81
N MET A 107 5.43 7.45 -8.03
CA MET A 107 5.23 6.12 -7.43
C MET A 107 5.07 5.02 -8.48
N ARG A 108 4.39 5.32 -9.59
CA ARG A 108 4.21 4.36 -10.67
C ARG A 108 5.54 4.04 -11.36
N ALA A 109 6.37 5.04 -11.63
CA ALA A 109 7.69 4.84 -12.23
C ALA A 109 8.58 3.99 -11.32
N TYR A 110 8.65 4.33 -10.04
CA TYR A 110 9.44 3.59 -9.05
C TYR A 110 8.95 2.14 -8.91
N LEU A 111 7.63 1.90 -8.84
CA LEU A 111 7.08 0.56 -8.78
C LEU A 111 7.50 -0.29 -10.00
N TYR A 112 7.34 0.25 -11.20
CA TYR A 112 7.69 -0.50 -12.42
C TYR A 112 9.19 -0.76 -12.53
N GLU A 113 10.03 0.17 -12.07
CA GLU A 113 11.47 -0.04 -12.02
C GLU A 113 11.84 -1.16 -11.03
N THR A 114 11.30 -1.09 -9.80
CA THR A 114 11.47 -2.16 -8.81
C THR A 114 11.02 -3.53 -9.36
N CYS A 115 9.88 -3.58 -10.07
CA CYS A 115 9.39 -4.83 -10.66
C CYS A 115 10.34 -5.39 -11.74
N ARG A 116 11.02 -4.55 -12.51
CA ARG A 116 11.94 -5.01 -13.56
C ARG A 116 13.17 -5.71 -12.99
N VAL A 117 13.67 -5.23 -11.86
CA VAL A 117 14.87 -5.78 -11.22
C VAL A 117 14.57 -6.88 -10.22
N THR A 118 13.30 -7.05 -9.82
CA THR A 118 12.90 -8.08 -8.86
C THR A 118 12.88 -9.45 -9.50
N SER A 119 13.58 -10.41 -8.89
CA SER A 119 13.57 -11.82 -9.29
C SER A 119 12.88 -12.69 -8.25
N LEU A 120 11.96 -13.54 -8.71
CA LEU A 120 11.32 -14.55 -7.85
C LEU A 120 12.32 -15.62 -7.36
N ALA A 121 13.40 -15.81 -8.10
CA ALA A 121 14.38 -16.86 -7.80
C ALA A 121 15.49 -16.41 -6.84
N SER A 122 16.00 -15.19 -6.99
CA SER A 122 17.19 -14.74 -6.27
C SER A 122 16.92 -13.97 -4.98
N GLY A 123 15.76 -13.31 -4.84
CA GLY A 123 15.56 -12.33 -3.75
C GLY A 123 16.59 -11.20 -3.83
N GLY A 124 16.66 -10.35 -2.81
CA GLY A 124 17.78 -9.42 -2.66
C GLY A 124 17.52 -7.99 -3.11
N GLN A 125 16.28 -7.65 -3.46
CA GLN A 125 15.88 -6.27 -3.79
C GLN A 125 15.16 -5.59 -2.61
N ARG A 126 15.63 -5.85 -1.39
CA ARG A 126 14.98 -5.33 -0.18
C ARG A 126 14.98 -3.81 -0.13
N LEU A 127 16.07 -3.16 -0.53
CA LEU A 127 16.21 -1.72 -0.52
C LEU A 127 15.10 -1.06 -1.37
N ASP A 128 14.94 -1.50 -2.61
CA ASP A 128 13.94 -0.97 -3.53
C ASP A 128 12.52 -1.35 -3.13
N SER A 129 12.29 -2.58 -2.66
CA SER A 129 10.97 -3.02 -2.19
C SER A 129 10.52 -2.25 -0.95
N ASP A 130 11.42 -1.94 -0.02
CA ASP A 130 11.17 -1.07 1.12
C ASP A 130 10.95 0.39 0.69
N GLY A 131 11.77 0.89 -0.23
CA GLY A 131 11.69 2.26 -0.75
C GLY A 131 10.38 2.54 -1.49
N VAL A 132 10.03 1.69 -2.45
CA VAL A 132 8.78 1.86 -3.20
C VAL A 132 7.54 1.73 -2.30
N LYS A 133 7.57 0.80 -1.34
CA LYS A 133 6.47 0.63 -0.40
C LYS A 133 6.32 1.84 0.52
N LEU A 134 7.40 2.34 1.09
CA LEU A 134 7.43 3.55 1.92
C LEU A 134 6.85 4.76 1.18
N PHE A 135 7.28 5.00 -0.05
CA PHE A 135 6.84 6.14 -0.85
C PHE A 135 5.40 5.99 -1.34
N ALA A 136 5.09 4.87 -2.02
CA ALA A 136 3.80 4.69 -2.69
C ALA A 136 2.62 4.64 -1.72
N THR A 137 2.76 4.00 -0.56
CA THR A 137 1.65 3.88 0.40
C THR A 137 1.34 5.20 1.09
N THR A 138 2.37 5.98 1.43
CA THR A 138 2.21 7.34 1.98
C THR A 138 1.57 8.28 0.95
N ALA A 139 2.06 8.26 -0.29
CA ALA A 139 1.49 9.07 -1.37
C ALA A 139 0.03 8.69 -1.66
N ALA A 140 -0.30 7.40 -1.67
CA ALA A 140 -1.68 6.94 -1.91
C ALA A 140 -2.66 7.44 -0.86
N LYS A 141 -2.28 7.39 0.42
CA LYS A 141 -3.09 7.93 1.53
C LYS A 141 -3.30 9.44 1.36
N ASN A 142 -2.24 10.18 1.01
CA ASN A 142 -2.32 11.62 0.80
C ASN A 142 -3.17 11.99 -0.44
N ILE A 143 -3.06 11.25 -1.54
CA ILE A 143 -3.89 11.45 -2.73
C ILE A 143 -5.37 11.16 -2.42
N ALA A 144 -5.66 10.10 -1.67
CA ALA A 144 -7.02 9.80 -1.27
C ALA A 144 -7.61 10.89 -0.34
N ASP A 145 -6.80 11.43 0.57
CA ASP A 145 -7.17 12.56 1.43
C ASP A 145 -7.51 13.82 0.61
N ARG A 146 -6.65 14.15 -0.36
CA ARG A 146 -6.91 15.28 -1.28
C ARG A 146 -8.16 15.05 -2.13
N ALA A 147 -8.46 13.80 -2.53
CA ALA A 147 -9.67 13.51 -3.29
C ALA A 147 -10.94 13.76 -2.45
N ILE A 148 -10.94 13.36 -1.17
CA ILE A 148 -12.02 13.72 -0.23
C ILE A 148 -12.13 15.24 -0.11
N GLN A 149 -11.01 15.93 0.06
CA GLN A 149 -11.00 17.39 0.22
C GLN A 149 -11.54 18.12 -1.02
N VAL A 150 -11.16 17.72 -2.23
CA VAL A 150 -11.66 18.29 -3.49
C VAL A 150 -13.16 18.05 -3.65
N MET A 151 -13.65 16.87 -3.26
CA MET A 151 -15.08 16.52 -3.37
C MET A 151 -15.90 17.05 -2.21
N GLY A 152 -15.26 17.53 -1.13
CA GLY A 152 -15.94 18.10 0.04
C GLY A 152 -16.94 17.12 0.68
N GLY A 153 -18.17 17.56 0.98
CA GLY A 153 -19.20 16.70 1.56
C GLY A 153 -19.50 15.43 0.76
N TYR A 154 -19.42 15.48 -0.56
CA TYR A 154 -19.58 14.30 -1.42
C TYR A 154 -18.41 13.31 -1.29
N GLY A 155 -17.22 13.78 -0.98
CA GLY A 155 -16.08 12.90 -0.68
C GLY A 155 -16.17 12.19 0.67
N TYR A 156 -17.04 12.68 1.58
CA TYR A 156 -17.19 12.17 2.93
C TYR A 156 -18.30 11.10 3.07
N VAL A 157 -19.23 11.03 2.12
CA VAL A 157 -20.37 10.09 2.16
C VAL A 157 -20.09 8.82 1.39
N GLY A 158 -20.61 7.69 1.88
CA GLY A 158 -20.37 6.35 1.34
C GLY A 158 -20.92 6.08 -0.07
N GLU A 159 -21.67 7.00 -0.67
CA GLU A 159 -22.11 6.95 -2.07
C GLU A 159 -20.95 7.12 -3.06
N TYR A 160 -19.88 7.78 -2.62
CA TYR A 160 -18.66 8.02 -3.39
C TYR A 160 -17.50 7.19 -2.84
N VAL A 161 -16.75 6.57 -3.74
CA VAL A 161 -15.75 5.57 -3.39
C VAL A 161 -14.52 6.13 -2.67
N VAL A 162 -14.26 7.43 -2.76
CA VAL A 162 -12.99 8.02 -2.27
C VAL A 162 -12.82 7.89 -0.76
N GLU A 163 -13.90 7.97 0.03
CA GLU A 163 -13.84 7.77 1.48
C GLU A 163 -13.37 6.34 1.82
N ARG A 164 -13.88 5.33 1.10
CA ARG A 164 -13.48 3.95 1.27
C ARG A 164 -12.03 3.75 0.86
N LEU A 165 -11.62 4.32 -0.26
CA LEU A 165 -10.24 4.22 -0.75
C LEU A 165 -9.25 4.86 0.23
N TRP A 166 -9.62 5.94 0.91
CA TRP A 166 -8.82 6.54 1.97
C TRP A 166 -8.65 5.60 3.17
N ARG A 167 -9.75 4.98 3.62
CA ARG A 167 -9.71 3.99 4.72
C ARG A 167 -8.87 2.76 4.35
N ASP A 168 -9.00 2.29 3.12
CA ASP A 168 -8.25 1.14 2.60
C ASP A 168 -6.76 1.49 2.44
N ALA A 169 -6.43 2.70 1.97
CA ALA A 169 -5.06 3.17 1.82
C ALA A 169 -4.31 3.20 3.15
N LYS A 170 -4.99 3.47 4.27
CA LYS A 170 -4.34 3.50 5.59
C LYS A 170 -3.75 2.14 5.98
N LEU A 171 -4.38 1.03 5.62
CA LEU A 171 -3.81 -0.29 5.86
C LEU A 171 -2.46 -0.47 5.15
N LEU A 172 -2.30 0.08 3.95
CA LEU A 172 -1.08 -0.08 3.17
C LEU A 172 0.15 0.54 3.85
N GLU A 173 -0.02 1.55 4.71
CA GLU A 173 1.07 2.10 5.54
C GLU A 173 1.48 1.18 6.69
N ILE A 174 0.65 0.20 7.05
CA ILE A 174 0.82 -0.67 8.24
C ILE A 174 1.17 -2.10 7.83
N GLY A 175 0.42 -2.67 6.87
CA GLY A 175 0.60 -4.04 6.38
C GLY A 175 1.91 -4.23 5.63
N GLY A 176 2.46 -5.45 5.65
CA GLY A 176 3.75 -5.76 5.00
C GLY A 176 4.97 -5.09 5.63
N GLY A 177 4.82 -4.53 6.82
CA GLY A 177 5.76 -3.71 7.57
C GLY A 177 5.30 -2.24 7.65
N THR A 178 5.44 -1.63 8.82
CA THR A 178 5.10 -0.21 9.02
C THR A 178 6.11 0.71 8.32
N LEU A 179 5.75 1.97 8.12
CA LEU A 179 6.65 2.96 7.52
C LEU A 179 8.00 3.04 8.25
N GLU A 180 7.96 2.97 9.59
CA GLU A 180 9.16 3.00 10.44
C GLU A 180 10.04 1.76 10.24
N SER A 181 9.44 0.60 9.97
CA SER A 181 10.18 -0.61 9.63
C SER A 181 10.96 -0.47 8.33
N HIS A 182 10.36 0.16 7.32
CA HIS A 182 11.01 0.43 6.04
C HIS A 182 12.12 1.48 6.18
N GLN A 183 11.86 2.57 6.89
CA GLN A 183 12.85 3.60 7.20
C GLN A 183 14.09 3.01 7.88
N LYS A 184 13.87 2.18 8.91
CA LYS A 184 14.95 1.46 9.60
C LYS A 184 15.73 0.54 8.66
N ASN A 185 15.04 -0.23 7.82
CA ASN A 185 15.68 -1.17 6.91
C ASN A 185 16.55 -0.43 5.87
N ILE A 186 15.99 0.58 5.22
CA ILE A 186 16.67 1.43 4.24
C ILE A 186 17.93 2.04 4.86
N THR A 187 17.81 2.67 6.02
CA THR A 187 18.95 3.31 6.71
C THR A 187 20.06 2.30 7.01
N ARG A 188 19.69 1.09 7.46
CA ARG A 188 20.67 0.05 7.76
C ARG A 188 21.35 -0.52 6.52
N ASP A 189 20.60 -0.67 5.44
CA ASP A 189 21.13 -1.22 4.20
C ASP A 189 22.07 -0.23 3.51
N LEU A 190 21.71 1.04 3.44
CA LEU A 190 22.56 2.12 2.93
C LEU A 190 23.85 2.32 3.77
N ALA A 191 23.76 2.16 5.09
CA ALA A 191 24.94 2.23 5.95
C ALA A 191 25.92 1.06 5.73
N LYS A 192 25.42 -0.10 5.28
CA LYS A 192 26.27 -1.27 4.97
C LYS A 192 26.82 -1.26 3.55
N ASN A 193 26.07 -0.70 2.63
CA ASN A 193 26.44 -0.58 1.23
C ASN A 193 25.96 0.79 0.69
N PRO A 194 26.81 1.82 0.68
CA PRO A 194 26.48 3.16 0.19
C PRO A 194 26.48 3.27 -1.34
N GLU A 195 26.98 2.28 -2.07
CA GLU A 195 27.12 2.28 -3.54
C GLU A 195 25.87 2.76 -4.29
N PRO A 196 24.63 2.40 -3.90
CA PRO A 196 23.43 2.88 -4.60
C PRO A 196 23.21 4.40 -4.56
N ILE A 197 23.94 5.14 -3.73
CA ILE A 197 23.87 6.61 -3.65
C ILE A 197 24.97 7.24 -4.52
N GLU A 198 26.03 6.51 -4.79
CA GLU A 198 27.23 7.00 -5.48
C GLU A 198 27.17 6.81 -7.00
N GLU A 199 26.27 5.96 -7.50
CA GLU A 199 25.96 5.75 -8.93
C GLU A 199 24.92 6.75 -9.45
#